data_c0c8d775b7fea983d32296f5dcad000c
#
_entry.id   c0c8d775b7fea983d32296f5dcad000c
#
_cell.length_a   1.000
_cell.length_b   1.000
_cell.length_c   1.000
_cell.angle_alpha   90.00
_cell.angle_beta   90.00
_cell.angle_gamma   90.00
#
_symmetry.space_group_name_H-M   'P 1'
#
loop_
_entity.id
_entity.type
_entity.pdbx_description
1 polymer ?
#
loop_
_entity_poly.entity_id
_entity_poly.type
_entity_poly.pdbx_seq_one_letter_code
_entity_poly.pdbx_strand_id
1 'polypeptide(L)'
;MATTDLAGMRRKFADKLKTLRLVSDMTDDIDRIYMPLANMIAVGLGSDKMHVIGVNGAQGAGKTSFCELMKIVLEEGFGKRVLCLSIDDLYLSHADREKLARQIHPLLKTRGVPGTHYVEKGLKLLHDLAAAGPSTQIRIPRFDKATDDVVPESRCDV
;
A
#
# COMPACT_ATOMS: atom_id res chain seq x y z
N MET A 1 9.30 -14.21 22.39
CA MET A 1 9.97 -13.58 21.25
C MET A 1 9.88 -14.54 20.09
N ALA A 2 9.15 -14.22 19.04
CA ALA A 2 9.13 -15.05 17.82
C ALA A 2 10.55 -15.04 17.24
N THR A 3 11.12 -16.22 17.00
CA THR A 3 12.39 -16.36 16.31
C THR A 3 12.20 -15.83 14.89
N THR A 4 12.81 -14.68 14.60
CA THR A 4 12.80 -14.08 13.26
C THR A 4 13.45 -15.06 12.28
N ASP A 5 12.67 -15.64 11.38
CA ASP A 5 13.21 -16.47 10.29
C ASP A 5 13.79 -15.58 9.18
N LEU A 6 15.01 -15.10 9.39
CA LEU A 6 15.72 -14.27 8.43
C LEU A 6 15.93 -14.98 7.08
N ALA A 7 16.10 -16.29 7.07
CA ALA A 7 16.27 -17.05 5.84
C ALA A 7 14.96 -17.12 5.04
N GLY A 8 13.84 -17.34 5.74
CA GLY A 8 12.50 -17.30 5.13
C GLY A 8 12.16 -15.92 4.57
N MET A 9 12.45 -14.86 5.33
CA MET A 9 12.29 -13.47 4.88
C MET A 9 13.06 -13.21 3.59
N ARG A 10 14.36 -13.59 3.53
CA ARG A 10 15.19 -13.38 2.34
C ARG A 10 14.64 -14.13 1.11
N ARG A 11 14.14 -15.36 1.30
CA ARG A 11 13.50 -16.11 0.21
C ARG A 11 12.25 -15.40 -0.30
N LYS A 12 11.34 -14.98 0.58
CA LYS A 12 10.13 -14.23 0.21
C LYS A 12 10.46 -12.93 -0.51
N PHE A 13 11.48 -12.23 -0.05
CA PHE A 13 11.96 -11.00 -0.68
C PHE A 13 12.46 -11.27 -2.12
N ALA A 14 13.32 -12.29 -2.29
CA ALA A 14 13.84 -12.67 -3.61
C ALA A 14 12.73 -13.13 -4.57
N ASP A 15 11.75 -13.89 -4.10
CA ASP A 15 10.61 -14.30 -4.92
C ASP A 15 9.72 -13.13 -5.29
N LYS A 16 9.57 -12.14 -4.40
CA LYS A 16 8.85 -10.91 -4.71
C LYS A 16 9.58 -10.07 -5.76
N LEU A 17 10.91 -9.99 -5.72
CA LEU A 17 11.70 -9.32 -6.78
C LEU A 17 11.41 -9.91 -8.16
N LYS A 18 11.37 -11.25 -8.27
CA LYS A 18 11.03 -11.93 -9.53
C LYS A 18 9.61 -11.58 -9.99
N THR A 19 8.64 -11.59 -9.06
CA THR A 19 7.24 -11.25 -9.35
C THR A 19 7.11 -9.80 -9.86
N LEU A 20 7.86 -8.88 -9.27
CA LEU A 20 7.89 -7.47 -9.66
C LEU A 20 8.70 -7.21 -10.93
N ARG A 21 9.33 -8.26 -11.51
CA ARG A 21 10.18 -8.17 -12.72
C ARG A 21 11.28 -7.12 -12.58
N LEU A 22 11.85 -6.98 -11.38
CA LEU A 22 12.98 -6.09 -11.14
C LEU A 22 14.25 -6.75 -11.65
N VAL A 23 14.95 -6.05 -12.54
CA VAL A 23 16.10 -6.58 -13.30
C VAL A 23 17.39 -6.59 -12.48
N SER A 24 17.45 -5.83 -11.39
CA SER A 24 18.63 -5.72 -10.54
C SER A 24 18.63 -6.77 -9.43
N ASP A 25 19.80 -7.32 -9.11
CA ASP A 25 19.98 -8.10 -7.90
C ASP A 25 19.96 -7.18 -6.68
N MET A 26 18.75 -6.96 -6.16
CA MET A 26 18.53 -6.14 -4.96
C MET A 26 18.66 -6.96 -3.67
N THR A 27 19.20 -8.17 -3.72
CA THR A 27 19.32 -9.02 -2.53
C THR A 27 20.27 -8.41 -1.49
N ASP A 28 21.33 -7.72 -1.93
CA ASP A 28 22.24 -6.99 -1.04
C ASP A 28 21.58 -5.75 -0.42
N ASP A 29 20.56 -5.19 -1.06
CA ASP A 29 19.84 -4.04 -0.55
C ASP A 29 19.00 -4.37 0.69
N ILE A 30 18.70 -5.66 0.93
CA ILE A 30 18.04 -6.10 2.17
C ILE A 30 18.82 -5.57 3.38
N ASP A 31 20.13 -5.82 3.43
CA ASP A 31 20.95 -5.44 4.57
C ASP A 31 21.37 -3.97 4.58
N ARG A 32 21.52 -3.38 3.40
CA ARG A 32 21.99 -2.00 3.27
C ARG A 32 20.87 -0.97 3.43
N ILE A 33 19.65 -1.31 3.03
CA ILE A 33 18.52 -0.35 2.95
C ILE A 33 17.33 -0.83 3.76
N TYR A 34 16.79 -2.01 3.43
CA TYR A 34 15.50 -2.45 3.97
C TYR A 34 15.56 -2.79 5.45
N MET A 35 16.55 -3.56 5.90
CA MET A 35 16.69 -3.93 7.32
C MET A 35 16.95 -2.72 8.24
N PRO A 36 17.90 -1.81 7.93
CA PRO A 36 18.10 -0.61 8.75
C PRO A 36 16.84 0.26 8.83
N LEU A 37 16.15 0.46 7.69
CA LEU A 37 14.94 1.27 7.65
C LEU A 37 13.79 0.59 8.39
N ALA A 38 13.60 -0.72 8.20
CA ALA A 38 12.58 -1.48 8.91
C ALA A 38 12.82 -1.48 10.43
N ASN A 39 14.09 -1.59 10.86
CA ASN A 39 14.43 -1.48 12.27
C ASN A 39 14.09 -0.09 12.84
N MET A 40 14.44 0.97 12.13
CA MET A 40 14.09 2.34 12.52
C MET A 40 12.57 2.51 12.66
N ILE A 41 11.79 1.99 11.71
CA ILE A 41 10.33 2.00 11.72
C ILE A 41 9.81 1.17 12.91
N ALA A 42 10.26 -0.07 13.05
CA ALA A 42 9.73 -1.01 14.05
C ALA A 42 10.03 -0.57 15.49
N VAL A 43 11.20 0.02 15.73
CA VAL A 43 11.63 0.51 17.06
C VAL A 43 11.06 1.90 17.34
N GLY A 44 11.08 2.79 16.35
CA GLY A 44 10.68 4.19 16.53
C GLY A 44 9.18 4.40 16.73
N LEU A 45 8.34 3.46 16.23
CA LEU A 45 6.89 3.62 16.25
C LEU A 45 6.18 2.97 17.47
N GLY A 46 6.89 2.20 18.29
CA GLY A 46 6.24 1.47 19.39
C GLY A 46 5.29 0.35 18.91
N SER A 47 4.59 -0.32 19.83
CA SER A 47 3.77 -1.50 19.53
C SER A 47 2.26 -1.28 19.56
N ASP A 48 1.77 -0.20 20.18
CA ASP A 48 0.40 -0.17 20.70
C ASP A 48 -0.59 0.63 19.84
N LYS A 49 -0.15 1.21 18.74
CA LYS A 49 -1.02 2.02 17.85
C LYS A 49 -0.72 1.77 16.39
N MET A 50 -1.74 2.00 15.55
CA MET A 50 -1.54 2.08 14.12
C MET A 50 -0.68 3.31 13.78
N HIS A 51 0.29 3.10 12.90
CA HIS A 51 1.10 4.17 12.34
C HIS A 51 0.93 4.22 10.83
N VAL A 52 0.90 5.43 10.29
CA VAL A 52 0.83 5.66 8.84
C VAL A 52 2.18 6.20 8.38
N ILE A 53 2.79 5.49 7.44
CA ILE A 53 4.06 5.88 6.84
C ILE A 53 3.81 6.30 5.40
N GLY A 54 4.04 7.58 5.11
CA GLY A 54 3.92 8.10 3.75
C GLY A 54 5.18 7.84 2.93
N VAL A 55 5.01 7.18 1.77
CA VAL A 55 6.08 7.00 0.78
C VAL A 55 5.81 7.89 -0.42
N ASN A 56 6.64 8.90 -0.62
CA ASN A 56 6.51 9.87 -1.70
C ASN A 56 7.69 9.75 -2.68
N GLY A 57 7.45 10.10 -3.93
CA GLY A 57 8.46 10.09 -5.00
C GLY A 57 7.83 10.28 -6.38
N ALA A 58 8.64 10.54 -7.39
CA ALA A 58 8.20 10.74 -8.76
C ALA A 58 7.41 9.54 -9.32
N GLN A 59 6.62 9.76 -10.34
CA GLN A 59 5.96 8.67 -11.08
C GLN A 59 7.05 7.75 -11.68
N GLY A 60 6.83 6.44 -11.57
CA GLY A 60 7.82 5.45 -12.04
C GLY A 60 9.02 5.22 -11.12
N ALA A 61 9.15 5.93 -9.99
CA ALA A 61 10.28 5.77 -9.05
C ALA A 61 10.26 4.47 -8.22
N GLY A 62 9.35 3.53 -8.50
CA GLY A 62 9.32 2.24 -7.81
C GLY A 62 8.68 2.26 -6.42
N LYS A 63 7.89 3.29 -6.05
CA LYS A 63 7.24 3.39 -4.72
C LYS A 63 6.46 2.14 -4.33
N THR A 64 5.65 1.62 -5.24
CA THR A 64 4.84 0.41 -4.99
C THR A 64 5.74 -0.80 -4.72
N SER A 65 6.77 -1.00 -5.54
CA SER A 65 7.74 -2.09 -5.36
C SER A 65 8.48 -1.97 -4.03
N PHE A 66 8.90 -0.76 -3.67
CA PHE A 66 9.52 -0.48 -2.38
C PHE A 66 8.60 -0.83 -1.21
N CYS A 67 7.32 -0.41 -1.25
CA CYS A 67 6.35 -0.70 -0.19
C CYS A 67 6.10 -2.21 -0.06
N GLU A 68 5.95 -2.92 -1.17
CA GLU A 68 5.74 -4.37 -1.19
C GLU A 68 6.93 -5.15 -0.61
N LEU A 69 8.15 -4.72 -0.91
CA LEU A 69 9.37 -5.33 -0.37
C LEU A 69 9.56 -4.98 1.11
N MET A 70 9.34 -3.72 1.50
CA MET A 70 9.39 -3.27 2.88
C MET A 70 8.34 -3.98 3.76
N LYS A 71 7.14 -4.24 3.22
CA LYS A 71 6.11 -5.03 3.89
C LYS A 71 6.66 -6.40 4.30
N ILE A 72 7.31 -7.13 3.39
CA ILE A 72 7.89 -8.45 3.68
C ILE A 72 8.90 -8.35 4.83
N VAL A 73 9.78 -7.35 4.79
CA VAL A 73 10.81 -7.19 5.84
C VAL A 73 10.18 -6.85 7.19
N LEU A 74 9.18 -5.97 7.24
CA LEU A 74 8.49 -5.62 8.48
C LEU A 74 7.67 -6.78 9.03
N GLU A 75 6.98 -7.55 8.19
CA GLU A 75 6.15 -8.68 8.62
C GLU A 75 7.00 -9.85 9.08
N GLU A 76 7.93 -10.31 8.25
CA GLU A 76 8.74 -11.50 8.53
C GLU A 76 9.91 -11.22 9.48
N GLY A 77 10.52 -10.04 9.36
CA GLY A 77 11.69 -9.64 10.17
C GLY A 77 11.35 -9.05 11.52
N PHE A 78 10.21 -8.38 11.65
CA PHE A 78 9.84 -7.62 12.85
C PHE A 78 8.46 -7.96 13.41
N GLY A 79 7.75 -8.94 12.83
CA GLY A 79 6.43 -9.39 13.30
C GLY A 79 5.35 -8.31 13.25
N LYS A 80 5.49 -7.30 12.40
CA LYS A 80 4.50 -6.23 12.24
C LYS A 80 3.42 -6.64 11.24
N ARG A 81 2.19 -6.22 11.44
CA ARG A 81 1.14 -6.30 10.42
C ARG A 81 1.21 -5.06 9.54
N VAL A 82 1.33 -5.23 8.25
CA VAL A 82 1.54 -4.13 7.31
C VAL A 82 0.51 -4.14 6.19
N LEU A 83 -0.18 -3.03 6.01
CA LEU A 83 -1.05 -2.78 4.88
C LEU A 83 -0.38 -1.78 3.93
N CYS A 84 -0.28 -2.13 2.65
CA CYS A 84 0.08 -1.18 1.59
C CYS A 84 -1.20 -0.63 0.95
N LEU A 85 -1.35 0.68 0.98
CA LEU A 85 -2.45 1.41 0.36
C LEU A 85 -1.89 2.49 -0.56
N SER A 86 -2.36 2.54 -1.80
CA SER A 86 -2.06 3.63 -2.71
C SER A 86 -3.15 4.69 -2.64
N ILE A 87 -2.78 5.96 -2.77
CA ILE A 87 -3.79 7.03 -2.95
C ILE A 87 -4.62 6.79 -4.23
N ASP A 88 -4.05 6.12 -5.22
CA ASP A 88 -4.74 5.73 -6.46
C ASP A 88 -5.88 4.73 -6.20
N ASP A 89 -5.82 3.94 -5.11
CA ASP A 89 -6.88 3.01 -4.72
C ASP A 89 -8.17 3.74 -4.27
N LEU A 90 -8.08 5.05 -4.08
CA LEU A 90 -9.19 5.91 -3.69
C LEU A 90 -9.77 6.73 -4.85
N TYR A 91 -9.36 6.50 -6.09
CA TYR A 91 -9.99 7.20 -7.22
C TYR A 91 -11.50 6.93 -7.29
N LEU A 92 -12.23 7.96 -7.73
CA LEU A 92 -13.64 7.83 -8.08
C LEU A 92 -13.83 6.80 -9.20
N SER A 93 -14.95 6.11 -9.19
CA SER A 93 -15.37 5.23 -10.29
C SER A 93 -15.40 6.00 -11.62
N HIS A 94 -15.29 5.28 -12.72
CA HIS A 94 -15.42 5.89 -14.05
C HIS A 94 -16.75 6.65 -14.19
N ALA A 95 -17.85 6.06 -13.73
CA ALA A 95 -19.19 6.67 -13.77
C ALA A 95 -19.27 7.97 -12.95
N ASP A 96 -18.69 8.00 -11.74
CA ASP A 96 -18.69 9.21 -10.91
C ASP A 96 -17.83 10.32 -11.52
N ARG A 97 -16.68 9.98 -12.09
CA ARG A 97 -15.84 10.94 -12.81
C ARG A 97 -16.55 11.52 -14.04
N GLU A 98 -17.27 10.70 -14.81
CA GLU A 98 -18.08 11.17 -15.92
C GLU A 98 -19.21 12.12 -15.47
N LYS A 99 -19.87 11.81 -14.35
CA LYS A 99 -20.88 12.67 -13.76
C LYS A 99 -20.28 14.04 -13.38
N LEU A 100 -19.14 14.06 -12.69
CA LEU A 100 -18.43 15.30 -12.35
C LEU A 100 -17.99 16.07 -13.60
N ALA A 101 -17.54 15.37 -14.64
CA ALA A 101 -17.14 16.00 -15.89
C ALA A 101 -18.29 16.75 -16.58
N ARG A 102 -19.50 16.17 -16.51
CA ARG A 102 -20.71 16.81 -17.06
C ARG A 102 -21.22 17.97 -16.21
N GLN A 103 -21.10 17.86 -14.87
CA GLN A 103 -21.70 18.83 -13.94
C GLN A 103 -20.79 20.01 -13.60
N ILE A 104 -19.48 19.80 -13.59
CA ILE A 104 -18.52 20.77 -13.06
C ILE A 104 -17.51 21.18 -14.13
N HIS A 105 -16.65 20.25 -14.58
CA HIS A 105 -15.60 20.57 -15.55
C HIS A 105 -15.10 19.30 -16.29
N PRO A 106 -14.92 19.34 -17.63
CA PRO A 106 -14.52 18.19 -18.44
C PRO A 106 -13.23 17.48 -17.99
N LEU A 107 -12.27 18.17 -17.40
CA LEU A 107 -11.02 17.59 -16.88
C LEU A 107 -11.27 16.57 -15.78
N LEU A 108 -12.39 16.63 -15.04
CA LEU A 108 -12.72 15.69 -13.97
C LEU A 108 -13.06 14.28 -14.47
N LYS A 109 -13.16 14.08 -15.79
CA LYS A 109 -13.20 12.74 -16.38
C LYS A 109 -11.89 11.98 -16.18
N THR A 110 -10.76 12.70 -16.15
CA THR A 110 -9.42 12.10 -16.00
C THR A 110 -9.13 11.84 -14.53
N ARG A 111 -8.71 10.60 -14.21
CA ARG A 111 -8.26 10.28 -12.85
C ARG A 111 -6.99 11.06 -12.46
N GLY A 112 -6.79 11.30 -11.17
CA GLY A 112 -5.62 11.98 -10.63
C GLY A 112 -5.74 13.51 -10.60
N VAL A 113 -6.77 14.07 -11.19
CA VAL A 113 -7.09 15.50 -11.05
C VAL A 113 -7.63 15.73 -9.63
N PRO A 114 -7.29 16.86 -8.96
CA PRO A 114 -7.90 17.21 -7.67
C PRO A 114 -9.44 17.12 -7.74
N GLY A 115 -10.04 16.49 -6.72
CA GLY A 115 -11.50 16.24 -6.69
C GLY A 115 -11.94 14.89 -7.29
N THR A 116 -11.02 14.07 -7.81
CA THR A 116 -11.34 12.75 -8.38
C THR A 116 -11.03 11.58 -7.45
N HIS A 117 -11.06 11.81 -6.13
CA HIS A 117 -10.85 10.78 -5.12
C HIS A 117 -12.03 10.70 -4.15
N TYR A 118 -12.32 9.50 -3.66
CA TYR A 118 -13.24 9.26 -2.55
C TYR A 118 -12.60 9.63 -1.21
N VAL A 119 -12.39 10.92 -0.94
CA VAL A 119 -11.70 11.39 0.27
C VAL A 119 -12.37 10.89 1.53
N GLU A 120 -13.69 10.99 1.63
CA GLU A 120 -14.46 10.53 2.79
C GLU A 120 -14.31 9.02 3.05
N LYS A 121 -14.29 8.21 1.97
CA LYS A 121 -14.02 6.76 2.09
C LYS A 121 -12.61 6.49 2.60
N GLY A 122 -11.63 7.28 2.14
CA GLY A 122 -10.26 7.16 2.60
C GLY A 122 -10.10 7.52 4.07
N LEU A 123 -10.71 8.60 4.53
CA LEU A 123 -10.71 9.01 5.93
C LEU A 123 -11.40 7.98 6.82
N LYS A 124 -12.55 7.47 6.37
CA LYS A 124 -13.25 6.40 7.09
C LYS A 124 -12.39 5.14 7.19
N LEU A 125 -11.74 4.72 6.10
CA LEU A 125 -10.85 3.56 6.10
C LEU A 125 -9.72 3.72 7.13
N LEU A 126 -9.06 4.87 7.16
CA LEU A 126 -7.99 5.13 8.14
C LEU A 126 -8.51 5.11 9.57
N HIS A 127 -9.70 5.62 9.82
CA HIS A 127 -10.33 5.57 11.12
C HIS A 127 -10.68 4.12 11.53
N ASP A 128 -11.26 3.35 10.62
CA ASP A 128 -11.63 1.95 10.85
C ASP A 128 -10.37 1.09 11.13
N LEU A 129 -9.28 1.33 10.38
CA LEU A 129 -7.99 0.67 10.60
C LEU A 129 -7.38 1.02 11.96
N ALA A 130 -7.50 2.28 12.39
CA ALA A 130 -6.99 2.71 13.70
C ALA A 130 -7.75 2.08 14.88
N ALA A 131 -9.03 1.79 14.67
CA ALA A 131 -9.90 1.14 15.66
C ALA A 131 -9.89 -0.40 15.59
N ALA A 132 -9.21 -0.97 14.57
CA ALA A 132 -9.24 -2.40 14.30
C ALA A 132 -8.56 -3.23 15.41
N GLY A 133 -9.24 -4.26 15.88
CA GLY A 133 -8.68 -5.30 16.74
C GLY A 133 -8.11 -6.49 15.96
N PRO A 134 -7.58 -7.50 16.65
CA PRO A 134 -6.93 -8.67 16.01
C PRO A 134 -7.84 -9.47 15.06
N SER A 135 -9.14 -9.50 15.32
CA SER A 135 -10.14 -10.24 14.53
C SER A 135 -10.99 -9.36 13.61
N THR A 136 -10.68 -8.05 13.55
CA THR A 136 -11.43 -7.12 12.69
C THR A 136 -11.06 -7.36 11.22
N GLN A 137 -12.06 -7.53 10.39
CA GLN A 137 -11.91 -7.61 8.93
C GLN A 137 -12.32 -6.29 8.30
N ILE A 138 -11.45 -5.70 7.50
CA ILE A 138 -11.71 -4.44 6.81
C ILE A 138 -11.41 -4.64 5.33
N ARG A 139 -12.40 -4.37 4.47
CA ARG A 139 -12.19 -4.41 3.03
C ARG A 139 -11.36 -3.23 2.56
N ILE A 140 -10.29 -3.53 1.86
CA ILE A 140 -9.35 -2.51 1.37
C ILE A 140 -9.75 -2.15 -0.06
N PRO A 141 -10.11 -0.89 -0.35
CA PRO A 141 -10.45 -0.48 -1.69
C PRO A 141 -9.26 -0.68 -2.64
N ARG A 142 -9.58 -1.01 -3.89
CA ARG A 142 -8.60 -1.15 -4.96
C ARG A 142 -9.11 -0.49 -6.23
N PHE A 143 -8.19 0.07 -6.99
CA PHE A 143 -8.47 0.66 -8.29
C PHE A 143 -7.70 -0.10 -9.38
N ASP A 144 -8.40 -0.56 -10.38
CA ASP A 144 -7.78 -1.22 -11.52
C ASP A 144 -7.48 -0.20 -12.62
N LYS A 145 -6.19 0.05 -12.82
CA LYS A 145 -5.72 1.01 -13.83
C LYS A 145 -5.93 0.52 -15.27
N ALA A 146 -6.06 -0.79 -15.47
CA ALA A 146 -6.26 -1.36 -16.81
C ALA A 146 -7.71 -1.15 -17.28
N THR A 147 -8.67 -1.32 -16.38
CA THR A 147 -10.10 -1.05 -16.66
C THR A 147 -10.50 0.40 -16.40
N ASP A 148 -9.61 1.20 -15.80
CA ASP A 148 -9.83 2.59 -15.38
C ASP A 148 -11.03 2.75 -14.43
N ASP A 149 -11.24 1.77 -13.53
CA ASP A 149 -12.37 1.76 -12.62
C ASP A 149 -12.04 1.12 -11.26
N VAL A 150 -12.95 1.30 -10.30
CA VAL A 150 -12.85 0.69 -8.97
C VAL A 150 -13.04 -0.83 -9.05
N VAL A 151 -12.26 -1.56 -8.29
CA VAL A 151 -12.45 -3.01 -8.13
C VAL A 151 -13.71 -3.24 -7.28
N PRO A 152 -14.64 -4.12 -7.69
CA PRO A 152 -15.81 -4.46 -6.88
C PRO A 152 -15.42 -4.94 -5.48
N GLU A 153 -16.15 -4.49 -4.46
CA GLU A 153 -15.86 -4.82 -3.05
C GLU A 153 -15.75 -6.32 -2.78
N SER A 154 -16.49 -7.15 -3.53
CA SER A 154 -16.43 -8.61 -3.41
C SER A 154 -15.09 -9.21 -3.82
N ARG A 155 -14.26 -8.46 -4.54
CA ARG A 155 -12.91 -8.86 -5.01
C ARG A 155 -11.79 -8.09 -4.32
N CYS A 156 -12.12 -7.21 -3.37
CA CYS A 156 -11.13 -6.51 -2.57
C CYS A 156 -10.58 -7.40 -1.46
N ASP A 157 -9.31 -7.20 -1.12
CA ASP A 157 -8.65 -7.85 0.02
C ASP A 157 -9.35 -7.49 1.35
N VAL A 158 -9.22 -8.38 2.34
CA VAL A 158 -9.75 -8.18 3.70
C VAL A 158 -8.62 -8.20 4.71
#